data_6cf41c12a32523f4e72c604a2e84841a
#
_entry.id   6cf41c12a32523f4e72c604a2e84841a
#
_cell.length_a   1.000
_cell.length_b   1.000
_cell.length_c   1.000
_cell.angle_alpha   90.00
_cell.angle_beta   90.00
_cell.angle_gamma   90.00
#
_symmetry.space_group_name_H-M   'P 1'
#
loop_
_entity.id
_entity.type
_entity.pdbx_description
1 polymer ?
#
loop_
_entity_poly.entity_id
_entity_poly.type
_entity_poly.pdbx_seq_one_letter_code
_entity_poly.pdbx_strand_id
1 'polypeptide(L)'
;MQDKLQELTDRLYNEGLSKGKQEGEELLQKAHAEAEAIVAQAKAEAESIIAQAQKEADELKTKVTADVKMAATQSIAVTKQEIEQMVVTQAAQQGVKANMTNAEFVKELIASVVKAFNPQNASPVALDLILPESLKAQLEPFVQNEIAQQFQGEVKVDYSKKMNGGFKVAPRDGGYVLQFTDDEFTQLIANYLRPATKKILFG
;
A
#
# COMPACT_ATOMS: atom_id res chain seq x y z
N MET A 1 13.68 -106.51 27.01
CA MET A 1 14.04 -105.11 27.46
C MET A 1 14.48 -104.20 26.34
N GLN A 2 15.17 -104.72 25.34
CA GLN A 2 15.61 -103.89 24.16
C GLN A 2 14.47 -103.32 23.37
N ASP A 3 13.37 -104.07 23.11
CA ASP A 3 12.21 -103.59 22.33
C ASP A 3 11.50 -102.35 22.95
N LYS A 4 11.40 -102.31 24.30
CA LYS A 4 10.78 -101.16 24.97
C LYS A 4 11.62 -99.90 24.90
N LEU A 5 12.96 -100.04 24.83
CA LEU A 5 13.86 -98.90 24.71
C LEU A 5 13.81 -98.34 23.28
N GLN A 6 13.71 -99.25 22.32
CA GLN A 6 13.58 -98.87 20.90
C GLN A 6 12.24 -98.13 20.66
N GLU A 7 11.17 -98.66 21.18
CA GLU A 7 9.83 -98.05 21.08
C GLU A 7 9.76 -96.65 21.74
N LEU A 8 10.42 -96.43 22.85
CA LEU A 8 10.50 -95.15 23.53
C LEU A 8 11.33 -94.15 22.73
N THR A 9 12.44 -94.57 22.12
CA THR A 9 13.30 -93.76 21.32
C THR A 9 12.56 -93.30 20.06
N ASP A 10 11.88 -94.20 19.38
CA ASP A 10 11.07 -93.91 18.16
C ASP A 10 9.92 -92.95 18.48
N ARG A 11 9.30 -93.12 19.63
CA ARG A 11 8.23 -92.24 20.10
C ARG A 11 8.74 -90.81 20.37
N LEU A 12 9.83 -90.69 21.10
CA LEU A 12 10.51 -89.38 21.38
C LEU A 12 10.96 -88.72 20.12
N TYR A 13 11.51 -89.47 19.13
CA TYR A 13 11.94 -88.92 17.88
C TYR A 13 10.75 -88.40 17.06
N ASN A 14 9.64 -89.16 16.97
CA ASN A 14 8.44 -88.74 16.23
C ASN A 14 7.73 -87.59 16.94
N GLU A 15 7.65 -87.56 18.27
CA GLU A 15 7.09 -86.41 19.01
C GLU A 15 7.95 -85.17 18.84
N GLY A 16 9.29 -85.29 18.86
CA GLY A 16 10.21 -84.17 18.64
C GLY A 16 10.10 -83.62 17.19
N LEU A 17 10.02 -84.57 16.21
CA LEU A 17 9.85 -84.18 14.82
C LEU A 17 8.49 -83.49 14.54
N SER A 18 7.43 -84.02 15.14
CA SER A 18 6.09 -83.45 15.00
C SER A 18 6.01 -82.07 15.64
N LYS A 19 6.58 -81.89 16.84
CA LYS A 19 6.64 -80.60 17.54
C LYS A 19 7.49 -79.61 16.80
N GLY A 20 8.67 -80.01 16.27
CA GLY A 20 9.53 -79.17 15.50
C GLY A 20 8.85 -78.69 14.19
N LYS A 21 8.08 -79.54 13.54
CA LYS A 21 7.27 -79.15 12.36
C LYS A 21 6.20 -78.15 12.74
N GLN A 22 5.44 -78.40 13.81
CA GLN A 22 4.40 -77.48 14.28
C GLN A 22 4.96 -76.13 14.66
N GLU A 23 6.03 -76.07 15.43
CA GLU A 23 6.71 -74.82 15.79
C GLU A 23 7.25 -74.11 14.56
N GLY A 24 7.79 -74.80 13.58
CA GLY A 24 8.23 -74.26 12.31
C GLY A 24 7.09 -73.63 11.48
N GLU A 25 5.94 -74.34 11.41
CA GLU A 25 4.76 -73.82 10.72
C GLU A 25 4.18 -72.59 11.41
N GLU A 26 4.11 -72.60 12.75
CA GLU A 26 3.66 -71.43 13.53
C GLU A 26 4.59 -70.22 13.34
N LEU A 27 5.91 -70.45 13.31
CA LEU A 27 6.89 -69.41 13.06
C LEU A 27 6.75 -68.82 11.65
N LEU A 28 6.58 -69.68 10.64
CA LEU A 28 6.32 -69.23 9.24
C LEU A 28 5.03 -68.44 9.11
N GLN A 29 3.94 -68.87 9.77
CA GLN A 29 2.68 -68.13 9.76
C GLN A 29 2.82 -66.78 10.41
N LYS A 30 3.52 -66.69 11.56
CA LYS A 30 3.81 -65.43 12.22
C LYS A 30 4.65 -64.49 11.31
N ALA A 31 5.72 -65.02 10.71
CA ALA A 31 6.56 -64.26 9.81
C ALA A 31 5.79 -63.73 8.58
N HIS A 32 4.89 -64.56 8.02
CA HIS A 32 4.02 -64.13 6.90
C HIS A 32 3.05 -63.02 7.35
N ALA A 33 2.40 -63.19 8.50
CA ALA A 33 1.46 -62.19 9.01
C ALA A 33 2.18 -60.84 9.31
N GLU A 34 3.38 -60.90 9.90
CA GLU A 34 4.20 -59.70 10.12
C GLU A 34 4.62 -59.02 8.81
N ALA A 35 5.05 -59.81 7.81
CA ALA A 35 5.41 -59.28 6.51
C ALA A 35 4.21 -58.60 5.80
N GLU A 36 3.04 -59.21 5.85
CA GLU A 36 1.81 -58.63 5.31
C GLU A 36 1.40 -57.36 6.03
N ALA A 37 1.51 -57.32 7.36
CA ALA A 37 1.24 -56.13 8.14
C ALA A 37 2.18 -54.98 7.78
N ILE A 38 3.50 -55.24 7.66
CA ILE A 38 4.49 -54.26 7.25
C ILE A 38 4.18 -53.69 5.84
N VAL A 39 3.86 -54.55 4.91
CA VAL A 39 3.50 -54.15 3.53
C VAL A 39 2.20 -53.33 3.51
N ALA A 40 1.20 -53.74 4.30
CA ALA A 40 -0.04 -52.96 4.41
C ALA A 40 0.16 -51.62 5.02
N GLN A 41 0.94 -51.54 6.10
CA GLN A 41 1.31 -50.24 6.72
C GLN A 41 2.09 -49.34 5.77
N ALA A 42 3.10 -49.87 5.08
CA ALA A 42 3.89 -49.09 4.14
C ALA A 42 3.03 -48.54 2.95
N LYS A 43 2.06 -49.33 2.50
CA LYS A 43 1.09 -48.86 1.48
C LYS A 43 0.21 -47.73 2.00
N ALA A 44 -0.33 -47.88 3.22
CA ALA A 44 -1.17 -46.85 3.82
C ALA A 44 -0.40 -45.54 4.07
N GLU A 45 0.86 -45.64 4.51
CA GLU A 45 1.75 -44.49 4.68
C GLU A 45 2.04 -43.82 3.33
N ALA A 46 2.36 -44.59 2.30
CA ALA A 46 2.59 -44.06 0.96
C ALA A 46 1.35 -43.35 0.38
N GLU A 47 0.16 -43.92 0.54
CA GLU A 47 -1.10 -43.29 0.12
C GLU A 47 -1.37 -41.99 0.90
N SER A 48 -1.10 -41.98 2.21
CA SER A 48 -1.23 -40.79 3.05
C SER A 48 -0.28 -39.68 2.60
N ILE A 49 0.98 -40.01 2.32
CA ILE A 49 1.99 -39.03 1.83
C ILE A 49 1.57 -38.44 0.49
N ILE A 50 1.10 -39.28 -0.44
CA ILE A 50 0.65 -38.83 -1.76
C ILE A 50 -0.57 -37.91 -1.62
N ALA A 51 -1.57 -38.28 -0.81
CA ALA A 51 -2.75 -37.48 -0.57
C ALA A 51 -2.42 -36.11 0.07
N GLN A 52 -1.49 -36.12 1.04
CA GLN A 52 -1.01 -34.87 1.66
C GLN A 52 -0.27 -34.00 0.66
N ALA A 53 0.65 -34.56 -0.12
CA ALA A 53 1.41 -33.82 -1.14
C ALA A 53 0.47 -33.22 -2.21
N GLN A 54 -0.55 -33.96 -2.64
CA GLN A 54 -1.53 -33.46 -3.58
C GLN A 54 -2.33 -32.29 -2.99
N LYS A 55 -2.78 -32.41 -1.76
CA LYS A 55 -3.49 -31.33 -1.05
C LYS A 55 -2.63 -30.07 -0.93
N GLU A 56 -1.38 -30.22 -0.50
CA GLU A 56 -0.45 -29.09 -0.40
C GLU A 56 -0.17 -28.44 -1.75
N ALA A 57 -0.04 -29.21 -2.82
CA ALA A 57 0.13 -28.72 -4.18
C ALA A 57 -1.08 -27.92 -4.65
N ASP A 58 -2.29 -28.39 -4.38
CA ASP A 58 -3.53 -27.71 -4.76
C ASP A 58 -3.74 -26.41 -3.95
N GLU A 59 -3.45 -26.44 -2.66
CA GLU A 59 -3.46 -25.26 -1.80
C GLU A 59 -2.44 -24.21 -2.28
N LEU A 60 -1.21 -24.63 -2.57
CA LEU A 60 -0.16 -23.76 -3.10
C LEU A 60 -0.56 -23.14 -4.43
N LYS A 61 -1.09 -23.95 -5.36
CA LYS A 61 -1.58 -23.47 -6.66
C LYS A 61 -2.69 -22.42 -6.52
N THR A 62 -3.63 -22.66 -5.61
CA THR A 62 -4.73 -21.74 -5.33
C THR A 62 -4.20 -20.42 -4.77
N LYS A 63 -3.30 -20.51 -3.78
CA LYS A 63 -2.66 -19.34 -3.17
C LYS A 63 -1.88 -18.53 -4.19
N VAL A 64 -0.98 -19.15 -4.95
CA VAL A 64 -0.18 -18.46 -5.95
C VAL A 64 -1.06 -17.79 -7.01
N THR A 65 -2.13 -18.47 -7.45
CA THR A 65 -3.08 -17.89 -8.41
C THR A 65 -3.77 -16.64 -7.85
N ALA A 66 -4.19 -16.69 -6.58
CA ALA A 66 -4.79 -15.54 -5.89
C ALA A 66 -3.78 -14.39 -5.72
N ASP A 67 -2.56 -14.69 -5.30
CA ASP A 67 -1.48 -13.70 -5.10
C ASP A 67 -1.12 -13.01 -6.42
N VAL A 68 -0.98 -13.74 -7.51
CA VAL A 68 -0.71 -13.19 -8.85
C VAL A 68 -1.86 -12.29 -9.31
N LYS A 69 -3.11 -12.72 -9.12
CA LYS A 69 -4.28 -11.91 -9.47
C LYS A 69 -4.34 -10.61 -8.65
N MET A 70 -4.05 -10.69 -7.37
CA MET A 70 -4.00 -9.53 -6.48
C MET A 70 -2.88 -8.58 -6.91
N ALA A 71 -1.67 -9.08 -7.15
CA ALA A 71 -0.54 -8.29 -7.60
C ALA A 71 -0.81 -7.59 -8.95
N ALA A 72 -1.42 -8.30 -9.91
CA ALA A 72 -1.81 -7.71 -11.19
C ALA A 72 -2.84 -6.59 -11.02
N THR A 73 -3.87 -6.82 -10.18
CA THR A 73 -4.89 -5.80 -9.89
C THR A 73 -4.29 -4.57 -9.23
N GLN A 74 -3.40 -4.78 -8.27
CA GLN A 74 -2.68 -3.70 -7.59
C GLN A 74 -1.79 -2.90 -8.54
N SER A 75 -1.04 -3.58 -9.40
CA SER A 75 -0.18 -2.95 -10.41
C SER A 75 -0.99 -2.06 -11.38
N ILE A 76 -2.12 -2.57 -11.86
CA ILE A 76 -3.03 -1.80 -12.71
C ILE A 76 -3.60 -0.58 -11.96
N ALA A 77 -3.96 -0.73 -10.68
CA ALA A 77 -4.49 0.36 -9.88
C ALA A 77 -3.44 1.46 -9.66
N VAL A 78 -2.20 1.10 -9.35
CA VAL A 78 -1.07 2.04 -9.21
C VAL A 78 -0.81 2.76 -10.53
N THR A 79 -0.73 2.04 -11.64
CA THR A 79 -0.51 2.65 -12.97
C THR A 79 -1.63 3.63 -13.33
N LYS A 80 -2.89 3.29 -13.06
CA LYS A 80 -4.02 4.20 -13.26
C LYS A 80 -3.87 5.47 -12.41
N GLN A 81 -3.47 5.33 -11.15
CA GLN A 81 -3.24 6.46 -10.26
C GLN A 81 -2.10 7.35 -10.73
N GLU A 82 -1.00 6.79 -11.22
CA GLU A 82 0.12 7.54 -11.76
C GLU A 82 -0.27 8.32 -13.02
N ILE A 83 -1.02 7.70 -13.94
CA ILE A 83 -1.54 8.37 -15.14
C ILE A 83 -2.48 9.52 -14.75
N GLU A 84 -3.42 9.27 -13.82
CA GLU A 84 -4.32 10.31 -13.31
C GLU A 84 -3.54 11.48 -12.72
N GLN A 85 -2.57 11.19 -11.85
CA GLN A 85 -1.73 12.20 -11.21
C GLN A 85 -0.96 13.03 -12.24
N MET A 86 -0.38 12.40 -13.24
CA MET A 86 0.37 13.07 -14.31
C MET A 86 -0.55 14.01 -15.11
N VAL A 87 -1.70 13.54 -15.56
CA VAL A 87 -2.67 14.34 -16.35
C VAL A 87 -3.20 15.51 -15.55
N VAL A 88 -3.60 15.26 -14.29
CA VAL A 88 -4.14 16.30 -13.41
C VAL A 88 -3.10 17.36 -13.09
N THR A 89 -1.87 16.94 -12.75
CA THR A 89 -0.78 17.87 -12.45
C THR A 89 -0.43 18.73 -13.66
N GLN A 90 -0.33 18.12 -14.83
CA GLN A 90 -0.02 18.86 -16.06
C GLN A 90 -1.10 19.89 -16.42
N ALA A 91 -2.38 19.51 -16.31
CA ALA A 91 -3.50 20.40 -16.56
C ALA A 91 -3.55 21.56 -15.54
N ALA A 92 -3.36 21.27 -14.26
CA ALA A 92 -3.34 22.26 -13.20
C ALA A 92 -2.16 23.24 -13.33
N GLN A 93 -0.94 22.74 -13.58
CA GLN A 93 0.25 23.58 -13.72
C GLN A 93 0.16 24.60 -14.84
N GLN A 94 -0.38 24.21 -16.01
CA GLN A 94 -0.51 25.14 -17.13
C GLN A 94 -1.43 26.31 -16.80
N GLY A 95 -2.58 26.03 -16.18
CA GLY A 95 -3.53 27.07 -15.80
C GLY A 95 -3.04 27.96 -14.66
N VAL A 96 -2.46 27.36 -13.64
CA VAL A 96 -1.98 28.09 -12.45
C VAL A 96 -0.79 28.98 -12.77
N LYS A 97 0.22 28.46 -13.45
CA LYS A 97 1.43 29.22 -13.78
C LYS A 97 1.13 30.49 -14.57
N ALA A 98 0.24 30.42 -15.54
CA ALA A 98 -0.15 31.56 -16.34
C ALA A 98 -0.83 32.67 -15.52
N ASN A 99 -1.64 32.31 -14.53
CA ASN A 99 -2.37 33.25 -13.68
C ASN A 99 -1.54 33.76 -12.51
N MET A 100 -0.76 32.89 -11.84
CA MET A 100 0.04 33.30 -10.67
C MET A 100 1.24 34.20 -11.00
N THR A 101 1.68 34.25 -12.26
CA THR A 101 2.66 35.20 -12.78
C THR A 101 2.04 36.47 -13.37
N ASN A 102 0.71 36.52 -13.50
CA ASN A 102 -0.03 37.68 -13.96
C ASN A 102 -0.23 38.64 -12.76
N ALA A 103 0.36 39.83 -12.86
CA ALA A 103 0.30 40.86 -11.81
C ALA A 103 -1.14 41.30 -11.47
N GLU A 104 -2.03 41.43 -12.47
CA GLU A 104 -3.41 41.86 -12.25
C GLU A 104 -4.20 40.81 -11.46
N PHE A 105 -4.06 39.52 -11.82
CA PHE A 105 -4.69 38.44 -11.07
C PHE A 105 -4.17 38.38 -9.60
N VAL A 106 -2.86 38.53 -9.41
CA VAL A 106 -2.25 38.55 -8.07
C VAL A 106 -2.74 39.74 -7.26
N LYS A 107 -2.92 40.91 -7.85
CA LYS A 107 -3.49 42.11 -7.19
C LYS A 107 -4.92 41.85 -6.71
N GLU A 108 -5.79 41.34 -7.59
CA GLU A 108 -7.19 41.02 -7.24
C GLU A 108 -7.25 39.99 -6.09
N LEU A 109 -6.39 39.00 -6.14
CA LEU A 109 -6.32 37.96 -5.11
C LEU A 109 -5.84 38.52 -3.77
N ILE A 110 -4.77 39.36 -3.76
CA ILE A 110 -4.28 40.06 -2.57
C ILE A 110 -5.39 40.91 -1.98
N ALA A 111 -6.07 41.74 -2.80
CA ALA A 111 -7.16 42.60 -2.33
C ALA A 111 -8.26 41.80 -1.67
N SER A 112 -8.67 40.67 -2.27
CA SER A 112 -9.73 39.81 -1.74
C SER A 112 -9.32 39.19 -0.39
N VAL A 113 -8.08 38.70 -0.26
CA VAL A 113 -7.56 38.09 0.96
C VAL A 113 -7.40 39.12 2.06
N VAL A 114 -6.78 40.28 1.77
CA VAL A 114 -6.60 41.37 2.74
C VAL A 114 -7.94 41.89 3.26
N LYS A 115 -8.95 42.01 2.37
CA LYS A 115 -10.30 42.38 2.78
C LYS A 115 -10.94 41.36 3.74
N ALA A 116 -10.63 40.07 3.59
CA ALA A 116 -11.12 39.01 4.50
C ALA A 116 -10.47 39.11 5.89
N PHE A 117 -9.25 39.66 5.99
CA PHE A 117 -8.60 39.95 7.28
C PHE A 117 -9.09 41.21 7.98
N ASN A 118 -9.91 42.02 7.31
CA ASN A 118 -10.46 43.26 7.87
C ASN A 118 -11.99 43.19 7.96
N PRO A 119 -12.57 42.30 8.79
CA PRO A 119 -14.00 42.27 9.02
C PRO A 119 -14.43 43.52 9.78
N GLN A 120 -15.61 44.05 9.42
CA GLN A 120 -16.13 45.37 9.87
C GLN A 120 -16.21 45.60 11.37
N ASN A 121 -15.95 44.61 12.24
CA ASN A 121 -16.04 44.69 13.70
C ASN A 121 -14.84 44.09 14.43
N ALA A 122 -13.70 43.86 13.81
CA ALA A 122 -12.52 43.31 14.43
C ALA A 122 -11.46 44.38 14.70
N SER A 123 -10.65 44.20 15.74
CA SER A 123 -9.48 45.03 15.99
C SER A 123 -8.52 44.98 14.79
N PRO A 124 -7.86 46.10 14.42
CA PRO A 124 -6.89 46.14 13.34
C PRO A 124 -5.79 45.11 13.58
N VAL A 125 -5.56 44.21 12.61
CA VAL A 125 -4.49 43.21 12.68
C VAL A 125 -3.34 43.68 11.79
N ALA A 126 -2.11 43.69 12.31
CA ALA A 126 -0.94 43.92 11.48
C ALA A 126 -0.64 42.69 10.61
N LEU A 127 -0.40 42.88 9.32
CA LEU A 127 -0.15 41.79 8.35
C LEU A 127 1.27 41.90 7.78
N ASP A 128 1.93 40.76 7.69
CA ASP A 128 3.15 40.57 6.93
C ASP A 128 2.80 39.93 5.58
N LEU A 129 3.14 40.60 4.47
CA LEU A 129 2.88 40.16 3.12
C LEU A 129 4.22 39.85 2.43
N ILE A 130 4.38 38.64 1.91
CA ILE A 130 5.58 38.22 1.18
C ILE A 130 5.22 38.03 -0.29
N LEU A 131 5.88 38.79 -1.15
CA LEU A 131 5.65 38.84 -2.59
C LEU A 131 6.86 38.31 -3.37
N PRO A 132 6.66 37.80 -4.61
CA PRO A 132 7.77 37.44 -5.46
C PRO A 132 8.53 38.70 -5.94
N GLU A 133 9.87 38.63 -5.89
CA GLU A 133 10.72 39.74 -6.33
C GLU A 133 10.53 40.05 -7.83
N SER A 134 10.19 39.03 -8.63
CA SER A 134 9.90 39.19 -10.07
C SER A 134 8.72 40.13 -10.38
N LEU A 135 7.76 40.24 -9.47
CA LEU A 135 6.58 41.10 -9.61
C LEU A 135 6.68 42.41 -8.83
N LYS A 136 7.82 42.66 -8.16
CA LYS A 136 8.01 43.84 -7.31
C LYS A 136 7.61 45.17 -7.98
N ALA A 137 8.14 45.43 -9.17
CA ALA A 137 7.89 46.69 -9.88
C ALA A 137 6.39 46.94 -10.20
N GLN A 138 5.61 45.86 -10.34
CA GLN A 138 4.19 45.89 -10.66
C GLN A 138 3.27 45.87 -9.43
N LEU A 139 3.70 45.26 -8.35
CA LEU A 139 2.91 45.09 -7.12
C LEU A 139 3.19 46.17 -6.08
N GLU A 140 4.40 46.74 -6.05
CA GLU A 140 4.78 47.73 -5.03
C GLU A 140 3.88 48.98 -5.07
N PRO A 141 3.57 49.60 -6.23
CA PRO A 141 2.66 50.75 -6.27
C PRO A 141 1.24 50.39 -5.80
N PHE A 142 0.76 49.17 -6.14
CA PHE A 142 -0.54 48.72 -5.74
C PHE A 142 -0.65 48.51 -4.23
N VAL A 143 0.36 47.90 -3.61
CA VAL A 143 0.35 47.69 -2.17
C VAL A 143 0.43 48.99 -1.39
N GLN A 144 1.29 49.91 -1.84
CA GLN A 144 1.45 51.25 -1.19
C GLN A 144 0.25 52.16 -1.31
N ASN A 145 -0.45 52.12 -2.46
CA ASN A 145 -1.53 53.06 -2.73
C ASN A 145 -2.92 52.46 -2.43
N GLU A 146 -3.17 51.19 -2.80
CA GLU A 146 -4.49 50.62 -2.66
C GLU A 146 -4.67 49.80 -1.43
N ILE A 147 -3.73 48.92 -1.11
CA ILE A 147 -3.83 48.07 0.09
C ILE A 147 -3.65 48.88 1.37
N ALA A 148 -2.69 49.78 1.39
CA ALA A 148 -2.44 50.66 2.58
C ALA A 148 -3.61 51.56 2.88
N GLN A 149 -4.43 51.97 1.86
CA GLN A 149 -5.62 52.78 2.08
C GLN A 149 -6.86 51.99 2.46
N GLN A 150 -6.99 50.76 1.98
CA GLN A 150 -8.17 49.91 2.20
C GLN A 150 -8.05 49.11 3.51
N PHE A 151 -6.85 48.83 3.95
CA PHE A 151 -6.61 48.04 5.17
C PHE A 151 -6.43 48.95 6.37
N GLN A 152 -7.19 48.70 7.43
CA GLN A 152 -7.14 49.54 8.67
C GLN A 152 -5.97 49.21 9.60
N GLY A 153 -5.13 48.24 9.27
CA GLY A 153 -3.95 47.82 10.02
C GLY A 153 -2.65 48.12 9.28
N GLU A 154 -1.52 47.84 9.93
CA GLU A 154 -0.20 47.96 9.34
C GLU A 154 0.10 46.79 8.42
N VAL A 155 0.49 47.03 7.16
CA VAL A 155 0.94 46.00 6.23
C VAL A 155 2.42 46.16 5.98
N LYS A 156 3.20 45.17 6.40
CA LYS A 156 4.63 45.07 6.08
C LYS A 156 4.80 44.18 4.84
N VAL A 157 5.58 44.65 3.87
CA VAL A 157 5.82 43.90 2.61
C VAL A 157 7.28 43.51 2.54
N ASP A 158 7.50 42.20 2.37
CA ASP A 158 8.80 41.62 2.10
C ASP A 158 8.82 40.96 0.71
N TYR A 159 9.98 40.93 0.05
CA TYR A 159 10.13 40.33 -1.27
C TYR A 159 11.03 39.09 -1.22
N SER A 160 10.62 38.02 -1.90
CA SER A 160 11.33 36.75 -1.90
C SER A 160 11.77 36.33 -3.31
N LYS A 161 13.06 36.02 -3.46
CA LYS A 161 13.63 35.44 -4.70
C LYS A 161 13.27 33.96 -4.89
N LYS A 162 12.79 33.31 -3.84
CA LYS A 162 12.42 31.88 -3.86
C LYS A 162 11.00 31.63 -4.36
N MET A 163 10.21 32.69 -4.56
CA MET A 163 8.84 32.60 -5.05
C MET A 163 8.79 33.01 -6.51
N ASN A 164 8.15 32.21 -7.34
CA ASN A 164 7.97 32.50 -8.75
C ASN A 164 6.63 33.23 -9.05
N GLY A 165 5.60 32.99 -8.23
CA GLY A 165 4.28 33.60 -8.37
C GLY A 165 3.48 33.52 -7.08
N GLY A 166 2.33 34.18 -7.07
CA GLY A 166 1.46 34.28 -5.91
C GLY A 166 1.97 35.14 -4.79
N PHE A 167 1.56 34.86 -3.53
CA PHE A 167 1.99 35.59 -2.33
C PHE A 167 1.78 34.76 -1.07
N LYS A 168 2.36 35.22 0.06
CA LYS A 168 2.07 34.70 1.38
C LYS A 168 1.62 35.83 2.28
N VAL A 169 0.69 35.55 3.17
CA VAL A 169 0.18 36.51 4.15
C VAL A 169 0.16 35.87 5.53
N ALA A 170 0.60 36.62 6.53
CA ALA A 170 0.56 36.20 7.92
C ALA A 170 0.12 37.35 8.83
N PRO A 171 -0.74 37.13 9.82
CA PRO A 171 -0.90 38.08 10.91
C PRO A 171 0.43 38.18 11.67
N ARG A 172 0.89 39.41 11.96
CA ARG A 172 2.16 39.61 12.67
C ARG A 172 2.18 38.98 14.06
N ASP A 173 1.03 39.00 14.73
CA ASP A 173 0.83 38.38 16.05
C ASP A 173 0.27 36.98 15.99
N GLY A 174 0.11 36.41 14.78
CA GLY A 174 -0.50 35.12 14.56
C GLY A 174 0.52 34.01 14.38
N GLY A 175 0.16 32.79 14.85
CA GLY A 175 0.99 31.59 14.74
C GLY A 175 0.85 30.84 13.40
N TYR A 176 0.33 31.48 12.33
CA TYR A 176 0.09 30.82 11.04
C TYR A 176 0.42 31.71 9.84
N VAL A 177 0.74 31.07 8.73
CA VAL A 177 1.00 31.72 7.44
C VAL A 177 0.05 31.11 6.40
N LEU A 178 -0.71 31.94 5.70
CA LEU A 178 -1.48 31.51 4.55
C LEU A 178 -0.63 31.68 3.29
N GLN A 179 -0.55 30.64 2.50
CA GLN A 179 0.26 30.59 1.30
C GLN A 179 -0.66 30.48 0.07
N PHE A 180 -0.54 31.45 -0.81
CA PHE A 180 -1.26 31.53 -2.09
C PHE A 180 -0.23 31.48 -3.22
N THR A 181 0.56 30.38 -3.22
CA THR A 181 1.62 30.16 -4.21
C THR A 181 1.12 29.30 -5.36
N ASP A 182 1.88 29.27 -6.44
CA ASP A 182 1.62 28.41 -7.60
C ASP A 182 1.55 26.92 -7.22
N ASP A 183 2.38 26.46 -6.29
CA ASP A 183 2.35 25.07 -5.80
C ASP A 183 1.05 24.73 -5.07
N GLU A 184 0.62 25.60 -4.14
CA GLU A 184 -0.61 25.42 -3.36
C GLU A 184 -1.86 25.44 -4.25
N PHE A 185 -1.92 26.38 -5.21
CA PHE A 185 -3.00 26.43 -6.17
C PHE A 185 -3.00 25.25 -7.13
N THR A 186 -1.84 24.79 -7.56
CA THR A 186 -1.72 23.58 -8.36
C THR A 186 -2.29 22.37 -7.62
N GLN A 187 -1.97 22.21 -6.34
CA GLN A 187 -2.51 21.13 -5.53
C GLN A 187 -4.03 21.26 -5.32
N LEU A 188 -4.53 22.47 -5.06
CA LEU A 188 -5.96 22.72 -4.89
C LEU A 188 -6.73 22.36 -6.15
N ILE A 189 -6.29 22.85 -7.31
CA ILE A 189 -6.92 22.57 -8.60
C ILE A 189 -6.77 21.10 -8.96
N ALA A 190 -5.62 20.49 -8.72
CA ALA A 190 -5.41 19.07 -8.93
C ALA A 190 -6.39 18.21 -8.12
N ASN A 191 -6.59 18.54 -6.86
CA ASN A 191 -7.56 17.84 -6.00
C ASN A 191 -9.00 17.99 -6.50
N TYR A 192 -9.36 19.17 -7.02
CA TYR A 192 -10.67 19.42 -7.60
C TYR A 192 -10.87 18.68 -8.93
N LEU A 193 -9.85 18.60 -9.78
CA LEU A 193 -9.92 17.92 -11.07
C LEU A 193 -9.88 16.40 -11.00
N ARG A 194 -9.30 15.81 -9.94
CA ARG A 194 -9.14 14.36 -9.79
C ARG A 194 -10.41 13.55 -10.06
N PRO A 195 -11.57 13.83 -9.44
CA PRO A 195 -12.77 13.02 -9.65
C PRO A 195 -13.24 13.04 -11.10
N ALA A 196 -13.18 14.22 -11.74
CA ALA A 196 -13.56 14.38 -13.13
C ALA A 196 -12.59 13.65 -14.08
N THR A 197 -11.28 13.80 -13.86
CA THR A 197 -10.24 13.14 -14.64
C THR A 197 -10.32 11.61 -14.52
N LYS A 198 -10.52 11.10 -13.32
CA LYS A 198 -10.70 9.67 -13.08
C LYS A 198 -11.89 9.11 -13.85
N LYS A 199 -13.01 9.85 -13.86
CA LYS A 199 -14.20 9.47 -14.62
C LYS A 199 -13.98 9.49 -16.13
N ILE A 200 -13.22 10.46 -16.63
CA ILE A 200 -12.92 10.57 -18.07
C ILE A 200 -11.96 9.48 -18.54
N LEU A 201 -10.93 9.17 -17.75
CA LEU A 201 -9.88 8.22 -18.14
C LEU A 201 -10.27 6.75 -17.95
N PHE A 202 -11.09 6.45 -16.93
CA PHE A 202 -11.31 5.06 -16.50
C PHE A 202 -12.79 4.67 -16.36
N GLY A 203 -13.72 5.58 -16.62
CA GLY A 203 -15.17 5.33 -16.65
C GLY A 203 -15.81 5.51 -15.30
#